data_a7a4eca155b4b7811ed92881288556e3
#
_entry.id   a7a4eca155b4b7811ed92881288556e3
#
_cell.length_a   1.000
_cell.length_b   1.000
_cell.length_c   1.000
_cell.angle_alpha   90.00
_cell.angle_beta   90.00
_cell.angle_gamma   90.00
#
_symmetry.space_group_name_H-M   'P 1'
#
loop_
_entity.id
_entity.type
_entity.pdbx_description
1 polymer ?
#
loop_
_entity_poly.entity_id
_entity_poly.type
_entity_poly.pdbx_seq_one_letter_code
_entity_poly.pdbx_strand_id
1 'polypeptide(L)'
;MFVWVGCDINPKFIEFREKVKELNAEVNASETAFGFPQHISLKITFEMDDEIAKHCIKDIIELLKSAKPFVAKTEKIELHDGIIWIKMQENEHFKALHDELDQIVISYAVKQHEFDKNFIYHSTVVMDEDMEKLEKLFALIKDLPYPDELKINTFIVGHSLDKIEYKVDRRIKVK
;
A
#
# COMPACT_ATOMS: atom_id res chain seq x y z
N MET A 1 -12.49 10.56 -8.98
CA MET A 1 -12.29 9.36 -8.12
C MET A 1 -10.80 9.05 -8.05
N PHE A 2 -10.30 8.76 -6.85
CA PHE A 2 -8.92 8.29 -6.62
C PHE A 2 -8.92 6.79 -6.47
N VAL A 3 -8.13 6.07 -7.24
CA VAL A 3 -8.06 4.61 -7.24
C VAL A 3 -6.72 4.15 -6.68
N TRP A 4 -6.74 3.12 -5.84
CA TRP A 4 -5.55 2.51 -5.27
C TRP A 4 -5.60 0.98 -5.38
N VAL A 5 -4.43 0.38 -5.52
CA VAL A 5 -4.28 -1.06 -5.75
C VAL A 5 -3.11 -1.57 -4.90
N GLY A 6 -3.30 -2.68 -4.21
CA GLY A 6 -2.26 -3.25 -3.36
C GLY A 6 -2.43 -4.72 -3.03
N CYS A 7 -1.43 -5.27 -2.37
CA CYS A 7 -1.47 -6.60 -1.76
C CYS A 7 -1.99 -6.48 -0.32
N ASP A 8 -3.03 -7.23 0.03
CA ASP A 8 -3.57 -7.25 1.38
C ASP A 8 -2.67 -8.08 2.31
N ILE A 9 -1.95 -7.42 3.19
CA ILE A 9 -1.12 -8.05 4.21
C ILE A 9 -1.66 -7.81 5.64
N ASN A 10 -2.80 -7.11 5.75
CA ASN A 10 -3.37 -6.72 7.04
C ASN A 10 -3.50 -7.87 8.03
N PRO A 11 -3.98 -9.09 7.66
CA PRO A 11 -4.10 -10.19 8.61
C PRO A 11 -2.79 -10.62 9.29
N LYS A 12 -1.65 -10.35 8.65
CA LYS A 12 -0.32 -10.68 9.17
C LYS A 12 0.28 -9.58 10.04
N PHE A 13 -0.28 -8.37 9.98
CA PHE A 13 0.24 -7.19 10.66
C PHE A 13 -0.64 -6.70 11.80
N ILE A 14 -1.69 -7.42 12.17
CA ILE A 14 -2.65 -6.96 13.19
C ILE A 14 -1.93 -6.63 14.50
N GLU A 15 -1.14 -7.56 15.04
CA GLU A 15 -0.43 -7.38 16.31
C GLU A 15 0.56 -6.21 16.25
N PHE A 16 1.34 -6.12 15.17
CA PHE A 16 2.27 -5.01 14.94
C PHE A 16 1.52 -3.68 14.91
N ARG A 17 0.42 -3.59 14.15
CA ARG A 17 -0.37 -2.36 14.01
C ARG A 17 -1.01 -1.92 15.33
N GLU A 18 -1.56 -2.85 16.09
CA GLU A 18 -2.14 -2.50 17.39
C GLU A 18 -1.07 -1.97 18.34
N LYS A 19 0.13 -2.55 18.33
CA LYS A 19 1.24 -2.03 19.12
C LYS A 19 1.71 -0.64 18.65
N VAL A 20 1.77 -0.41 17.34
CA VAL A 20 2.08 0.92 16.80
C VAL A 20 1.03 1.95 17.22
N LYS A 21 -0.27 1.62 17.17
CA LYS A 21 -1.35 2.52 17.62
C LYS A 21 -1.22 2.85 19.12
N GLU A 22 -0.95 1.83 19.95
CA GLU A 22 -0.75 2.03 21.39
C GLU A 22 0.36 3.03 21.64
N LEU A 23 1.53 2.86 21.00
CA LEU A 23 2.67 3.76 21.13
C LEU A 23 2.43 5.14 20.49
N ASN A 24 1.65 5.19 19.41
CA ASN A 24 1.29 6.45 18.77
C ASN A 24 0.40 7.32 19.67
N ALA A 25 -0.38 6.75 20.58
CA ALA A 25 -1.18 7.51 21.53
C ALA A 25 -0.34 8.42 22.44
N GLU A 26 0.93 8.06 22.67
CA GLU A 26 1.88 8.88 23.43
C GLU A 26 2.50 10.01 22.60
N VAL A 27 2.65 9.80 21.29
CA VAL A 27 3.31 10.72 20.35
C VAL A 27 2.32 11.63 19.65
N ASN A 28 1.11 11.12 19.40
CA ASN A 28 0.03 11.81 18.71
C ASN A 28 0.41 12.23 17.26
N ALA A 29 1.06 11.31 16.52
CA ALA A 29 1.22 11.44 15.08
C ALA A 29 -0.09 11.10 14.36
N SER A 30 -0.19 11.44 13.08
CA SER A 30 -1.38 11.26 12.27
C SER A 30 -1.86 9.80 12.25
N GLU A 31 -3.16 9.61 12.41
CA GLU A 31 -3.81 8.30 12.34
C GLU A 31 -4.32 7.94 10.94
N THR A 32 -4.09 8.78 9.94
CA THR A 32 -4.60 8.61 8.56
C THR A 32 -4.27 7.23 7.99
N ALA A 33 -3.04 6.73 8.20
CA ALA A 33 -2.62 5.42 7.72
C ALA A 33 -3.39 4.26 8.38
N PHE A 34 -3.93 4.46 9.56
CA PHE A 34 -4.73 3.43 10.25
C PHE A 34 -6.14 3.28 9.68
N GLY A 35 -6.61 4.23 8.89
CA GLY A 35 -7.89 4.14 8.16
C GLY A 35 -7.85 3.12 7.01
N PHE A 36 -6.67 2.69 6.59
CA PHE A 36 -6.49 1.69 5.54
C PHE A 36 -6.20 0.30 6.12
N PRO A 37 -6.57 -0.80 5.44
CA PRO A 37 -5.97 -2.09 5.73
C PRO A 37 -4.48 -2.03 5.43
N GLN A 38 -3.65 -2.69 6.24
CA GLN A 38 -2.23 -2.78 5.96
C GLN A 38 -2.01 -3.46 4.61
N HIS A 39 -1.32 -2.80 3.71
CA HIS A 39 -1.13 -3.27 2.34
C HIS A 39 0.25 -2.88 1.80
N ILE A 40 0.68 -3.57 0.75
CA ILE A 40 1.80 -3.15 -0.08
C ILE A 40 1.20 -2.56 -1.35
N SER A 41 1.46 -1.27 -1.60
CA SER A 41 0.97 -0.62 -2.83
C SER A 41 1.60 -1.26 -4.06
N LEU A 42 0.79 -1.56 -5.07
CA LEU A 42 1.25 -2.03 -6.38
C LEU A 42 1.30 -0.92 -7.42
N LYS A 43 0.62 0.18 -7.16
CA LYS A 43 0.57 1.36 -8.00
C LYS A 43 0.36 2.59 -7.12
N ILE A 44 0.97 3.71 -7.47
CA ILE A 44 0.65 4.99 -6.85
C ILE A 44 -0.83 5.29 -7.08
N THR A 45 -1.49 5.80 -6.05
CA THR A 45 -2.89 6.26 -6.16
C THR A 45 -3.01 7.26 -7.29
N PHE A 46 -3.95 7.02 -8.20
CA PHE A 46 -4.18 7.84 -9.38
C PHE A 46 -5.63 8.34 -9.42
N GLU A 47 -5.79 9.51 -10.05
CA GLU A 47 -7.08 10.15 -10.20
C GLU A 47 -7.62 9.99 -11.63
N MET A 48 -8.92 9.76 -11.75
CA MET A 48 -9.61 9.71 -13.03
C MET A 48 -11.09 10.06 -12.87
N ASP A 49 -11.75 10.30 -14.01
CA ASP A 49 -13.20 10.47 -14.08
C ASP A 49 -13.93 9.22 -13.56
N ASP A 50 -15.04 9.43 -12.85
CA ASP A 50 -15.76 8.35 -12.15
C ASP A 50 -16.31 7.27 -13.09
N GLU A 51 -16.77 7.65 -14.29
CA GLU A 51 -17.28 6.68 -15.26
C GLU A 51 -16.14 5.88 -15.89
N ILE A 52 -15.02 6.54 -16.18
CA ILE A 52 -13.80 5.88 -16.67
C ILE A 52 -13.22 4.95 -15.60
N ALA A 53 -13.22 5.38 -14.34
CA ALA A 53 -12.71 4.60 -13.22
C ALA A 53 -13.39 3.24 -13.09
N LYS A 54 -14.72 3.14 -13.33
CA LYS A 54 -15.46 1.88 -13.28
C LYS A 54 -14.92 0.84 -14.28
N HIS A 55 -14.57 1.28 -15.48
CA HIS A 55 -13.99 0.41 -16.51
C HIS A 55 -12.55 0.03 -16.18
N CYS A 56 -11.73 0.99 -15.79
CA CYS A 56 -10.36 0.75 -15.38
C CYS A 56 -10.27 -0.22 -14.19
N ILE A 57 -11.08 -0.01 -13.15
CA ILE A 57 -11.15 -0.92 -11.98
C ILE A 57 -11.54 -2.34 -12.40
N LYS A 58 -12.45 -2.50 -13.37
CA LYS A 58 -12.82 -3.82 -13.88
C LYS A 58 -11.63 -4.52 -14.52
N ASP A 59 -10.88 -3.83 -15.37
CA ASP A 59 -9.71 -4.39 -16.05
C ASP A 59 -8.59 -4.72 -15.04
N ILE A 60 -8.37 -3.87 -14.04
CA ILE A 60 -7.46 -4.13 -12.92
C ILE A 60 -7.89 -5.41 -12.17
N ILE A 61 -9.17 -5.57 -11.87
CA ILE A 61 -9.69 -6.76 -11.19
C ILE A 61 -9.44 -8.03 -12.02
N GLU A 62 -9.64 -7.99 -13.34
CA GLU A 62 -9.40 -9.14 -14.21
C GLU A 62 -7.89 -9.50 -14.26
N LEU A 63 -7.00 -8.51 -14.32
CA LEU A 63 -5.58 -8.73 -14.18
C LEU A 63 -5.25 -9.44 -12.86
N LEU A 64 -5.70 -8.89 -11.75
CA LEU A 64 -5.39 -9.42 -10.42
C LEU A 64 -5.95 -10.83 -10.18
N LYS A 65 -7.09 -11.19 -10.80
CA LYS A 65 -7.61 -12.56 -10.78
C LYS A 65 -6.71 -13.59 -11.48
N SER A 66 -5.94 -13.14 -12.47
CA SER A 66 -5.00 -13.99 -13.21
C SER A 66 -3.63 -14.12 -12.53
N ALA A 67 -3.36 -13.28 -11.53
CA ALA A 67 -2.11 -13.30 -10.80
C ALA A 67 -1.91 -14.62 -10.03
N LYS A 68 -0.66 -15.04 -9.89
CA LYS A 68 -0.29 -16.21 -9.08
C LYS A 68 0.13 -15.77 -7.68
N PRO A 69 -0.11 -16.62 -6.66
CA PRO A 69 0.46 -16.36 -5.34
C PRO A 69 1.98 -16.38 -5.39
N PHE A 70 2.60 -15.53 -4.60
CA PHE A 70 4.06 -15.48 -4.47
C PHE A 70 4.47 -15.17 -3.03
N VAL A 71 5.74 -15.27 -2.75
CA VAL A 71 6.33 -14.92 -1.47
C VAL A 71 7.08 -13.60 -1.61
N ALA A 72 6.81 -12.67 -0.71
CA ALA A 72 7.53 -11.42 -0.56
C ALA A 72 8.28 -11.41 0.77
N LYS A 73 9.44 -10.77 0.81
CA LYS A 73 10.22 -10.59 2.04
C LYS A 73 10.29 -9.11 2.40
N THR A 74 10.17 -8.85 3.69
CA THR A 74 10.44 -7.53 4.24
C THR A 74 11.95 -7.27 4.24
N GLU A 75 12.36 -6.02 4.06
CA GLU A 75 13.76 -5.62 4.14
C GLU A 75 14.04 -4.97 5.49
N LYS A 76 13.39 -3.84 5.74
CA LYS A 76 13.55 -3.09 7.00
C LYS A 76 12.40 -2.12 7.19
N ILE A 77 12.18 -1.72 8.44
CA ILE A 77 11.39 -0.53 8.77
C ILE A 77 12.31 0.70 8.72
N GLU A 78 11.85 1.77 8.12
CA GLU A 78 12.61 3.02 8.04
C GLU A 78 11.70 4.25 8.03
N LEU A 79 12.26 5.38 8.42
CA LEU A 79 11.65 6.70 8.31
C LEU A 79 12.20 7.37 7.04
N HIS A 80 11.31 7.80 6.15
CA HIS A 80 11.64 8.42 4.89
C HIS A 80 10.64 9.51 4.53
N ASP A 81 11.09 10.74 4.39
CA ASP A 81 10.31 11.91 3.90
C ASP A 81 8.87 11.98 4.41
N GLY A 82 8.69 12.00 5.73
CA GLY A 82 7.35 12.13 6.33
C GLY A 82 6.56 10.81 6.43
N ILE A 83 7.18 9.67 6.15
CA ILE A 83 6.55 8.35 6.19
C ILE A 83 7.41 7.37 6.96
N ILE A 84 6.81 6.64 7.89
CA ILE A 84 7.40 5.40 8.43
C ILE A 84 6.81 4.26 7.62
N TRP A 85 7.67 3.47 6.99
CA TRP A 85 7.27 2.33 6.18
C TRP A 85 8.08 1.07 6.46
N ILE A 86 7.52 -0.07 6.10
CA ILE A 86 8.26 -1.33 6.01
C ILE A 86 8.55 -1.56 4.54
N LYS A 87 9.83 -1.47 4.16
CA LYS A 87 10.30 -1.68 2.81
C LYS A 87 10.32 -3.17 2.49
N MET A 88 9.95 -3.52 1.26
CA MET A 88 10.06 -4.88 0.75
C MET A 88 11.35 -5.06 -0.02
N GLN A 89 11.89 -6.29 0.01
CA GLN A 89 12.97 -6.68 -0.90
C GLN A 89 12.47 -6.66 -2.34
N GLU A 90 13.38 -6.44 -3.28
CA GLU A 90 13.07 -6.53 -4.71
C GLU A 90 12.45 -7.90 -5.04
N ASN A 91 11.41 -7.89 -5.88
CA ASN A 91 10.66 -9.07 -6.23
C ASN A 91 10.09 -8.93 -7.65
N GLU A 92 10.43 -9.86 -8.53
CA GLU A 92 9.99 -9.83 -9.93
C GLU A 92 8.47 -9.90 -10.09
N HIS A 93 7.76 -10.56 -9.15
CA HIS A 93 6.30 -10.61 -9.19
C HIS A 93 5.67 -9.25 -8.90
N PHE A 94 6.23 -8.48 -7.94
CA PHE A 94 5.79 -7.10 -7.73
C PHE A 94 6.00 -6.25 -8.98
N LYS A 95 7.20 -6.37 -9.58
CA LYS A 95 7.54 -5.60 -10.77
C LYS A 95 6.63 -5.95 -11.94
N ALA A 96 6.38 -7.22 -12.20
CA ALA A 96 5.50 -7.66 -13.28
C ALA A 96 4.07 -7.11 -13.10
N LEU A 97 3.51 -7.24 -11.88
CA LEU A 97 2.18 -6.71 -11.57
C LEU A 97 2.12 -5.18 -11.70
N HIS A 98 3.15 -4.47 -11.22
CA HIS A 98 3.23 -3.02 -11.38
C HIS A 98 3.25 -2.61 -12.85
N ASP A 99 4.10 -3.24 -13.66
CA ASP A 99 4.26 -2.93 -15.07
C ASP A 99 2.94 -3.19 -15.84
N GLU A 100 2.23 -4.29 -15.55
CA GLU A 100 0.93 -4.60 -16.16
C GLU A 100 -0.17 -3.62 -15.71
N LEU A 101 -0.21 -3.27 -14.43
CA LEU A 101 -1.12 -2.25 -13.90
C LEU A 101 -0.88 -0.89 -14.54
N ASP A 102 0.39 -0.52 -14.71
CA ASP A 102 0.78 0.74 -15.35
C ASP A 102 0.28 0.80 -16.80
N GLN A 103 0.42 -0.29 -17.56
CA GLN A 103 -0.12 -0.37 -18.92
C GLN A 103 -1.66 -0.21 -18.97
N ILE A 104 -2.39 -0.84 -18.04
CA ILE A 104 -3.83 -0.64 -17.94
C ILE A 104 -4.14 0.83 -17.68
N VAL A 105 -3.54 1.43 -16.66
CA VAL A 105 -3.83 2.81 -16.24
C VAL A 105 -3.50 3.82 -17.34
N ILE A 106 -2.38 3.64 -18.04
CA ILE A 106 -1.98 4.47 -19.20
C ILE A 106 -3.00 4.34 -20.35
N SER A 107 -3.55 3.15 -20.59
CA SER A 107 -4.56 2.95 -21.64
C SER A 107 -5.85 3.77 -21.43
N TYR A 108 -6.10 4.18 -20.19
CA TYR A 108 -7.16 5.10 -19.80
C TYR A 108 -6.73 6.58 -19.76
N ALA A 109 -5.62 6.92 -20.41
CA ALA A 109 -5.03 8.26 -20.49
C ALA A 109 -4.63 8.89 -19.14
N VAL A 110 -4.42 8.08 -18.11
CA VAL A 110 -3.84 8.55 -16.85
C VAL A 110 -2.34 8.73 -17.02
N LYS A 111 -1.84 9.90 -16.66
CA LYS A 111 -0.41 10.21 -16.73
C LYS A 111 0.35 9.37 -15.70
N GLN A 112 1.43 8.73 -16.17
CA GLN A 112 2.35 8.01 -15.29
C GLN A 112 2.98 8.98 -14.26
N HIS A 113 3.00 8.58 -12.99
CA HIS A 113 3.67 9.33 -11.94
C HIS A 113 5.19 9.16 -12.04
N GLU A 114 5.97 10.17 -11.65
CA GLU A 114 7.43 10.11 -11.72
C GLU A 114 8.03 8.95 -10.88
N PHE A 115 7.42 8.65 -9.73
CA PHE A 115 7.83 7.54 -8.87
C PHE A 115 7.46 6.15 -9.40
N ASP A 116 6.59 6.03 -10.40
CA ASP A 116 6.29 4.74 -11.02
C ASP A 116 7.50 4.16 -11.77
N LYS A 117 8.45 5.01 -12.20
CA LYS A 117 9.66 4.56 -12.92
C LYS A 117 10.66 3.82 -12.03
N ASN A 118 10.71 4.19 -10.75
CA ASN A 118 11.59 3.60 -9.76
C ASN A 118 10.75 3.26 -8.51
N PHE A 119 9.75 2.42 -8.69
CA PHE A 119 8.76 2.15 -7.66
C PHE A 119 9.37 1.35 -6.50
N ILE A 120 9.30 1.91 -5.29
CA ILE A 120 9.76 1.24 -4.07
C ILE A 120 8.56 0.55 -3.43
N TYR A 121 8.56 -0.77 -3.42
CA TYR A 121 7.52 -1.55 -2.76
C TYR A 121 7.66 -1.44 -1.26
N HIS A 122 6.63 -0.93 -0.61
CA HIS A 122 6.62 -0.74 0.83
C HIS A 122 5.20 -0.84 1.38
N SER A 123 5.12 -1.01 2.67
CA SER A 123 3.89 -0.88 3.42
C SER A 123 3.97 0.30 4.37
N THR A 124 3.13 1.29 4.19
CA THR A 124 3.05 2.47 5.05
C THR A 124 2.56 2.07 6.44
N VAL A 125 3.30 2.48 7.46
CA VAL A 125 2.95 2.29 8.87
C VAL A 125 2.26 3.52 9.42
N VAL A 126 2.91 4.69 9.30
CA VAL A 126 2.38 6.01 9.69
C VAL A 126 2.93 7.05 8.72
N MET A 127 2.16 8.10 8.46
CA MET A 127 2.59 9.29 7.73
C MET A 127 2.16 10.53 8.49
N ASP A 128 3.02 11.53 8.56
CA ASP A 128 2.74 12.82 9.19
C ASP A 128 3.63 13.91 8.55
N GLU A 129 3.18 15.15 8.57
CA GLU A 129 4.00 16.30 8.17
C GLU A 129 4.97 16.73 9.28
N ASP A 130 4.68 16.36 10.53
CA ASP A 130 5.49 16.65 11.70
C ASP A 130 6.61 15.60 11.87
N MET A 131 7.77 15.91 11.34
CA MET A 131 8.95 15.03 11.41
C MET A 131 9.38 14.72 12.84
N GLU A 132 9.21 15.64 13.80
CA GLU A 132 9.60 15.41 15.20
C GLU A 132 8.75 14.28 15.82
N LYS A 133 7.45 14.28 15.52
CA LYS A 133 6.56 13.19 15.94
C LYS A 133 6.94 11.86 15.30
N LEU A 134 7.23 11.87 13.99
CA LEU A 134 7.64 10.66 13.29
C LEU A 134 8.97 10.09 13.82
N GLU A 135 9.96 10.94 14.12
CA GLU A 135 11.23 10.51 14.72
C GLU A 135 11.02 9.89 16.10
N LYS A 136 10.16 10.50 16.94
CA LYS A 136 9.79 9.95 18.25
C LYS A 136 9.12 8.59 18.12
N LEU A 137 8.12 8.50 17.24
CA LEU A 137 7.40 7.25 17.01
C LEU A 137 8.30 6.17 16.42
N PHE A 138 9.12 6.53 15.44
CA PHE A 138 10.09 5.61 14.84
C PHE A 138 11.06 5.02 15.86
N ALA A 139 11.58 5.84 16.78
CA ALA A 139 12.45 5.36 17.85
C ALA A 139 11.78 4.31 18.74
N LEU A 140 10.44 4.40 18.93
CA LEU A 140 9.66 3.45 19.74
C LEU A 140 9.34 2.16 18.99
N ILE A 141 9.18 2.22 17.66
CA ILE A 141 8.62 1.08 16.89
C ILE A 141 9.64 0.34 16.02
N LYS A 142 10.83 0.92 15.78
CA LYS A 142 11.83 0.35 14.83
C LYS A 142 12.30 -1.06 15.17
N ASP A 143 12.24 -1.44 16.45
CA ASP A 143 12.66 -2.75 16.95
C ASP A 143 11.48 -3.68 17.26
N LEU A 144 10.24 -3.27 16.95
CA LEU A 144 9.06 -4.13 17.10
C LEU A 144 9.11 -5.29 16.10
N PRO A 145 8.72 -6.49 16.52
CA PRO A 145 8.67 -7.63 15.62
C PRO A 145 7.55 -7.46 14.58
N TYR A 146 7.84 -7.75 13.34
CA TYR A 146 6.89 -7.88 12.24
C TYR A 146 7.31 -9.06 11.33
N PRO A 147 6.42 -9.59 10.47
CA PRO A 147 6.73 -10.73 9.63
C PRO A 147 7.88 -10.47 8.66
N ASP A 148 8.89 -11.36 8.62
CA ASP A 148 10.00 -11.30 7.66
C ASP A 148 9.59 -11.79 6.27
N GLU A 149 8.57 -12.66 6.21
CA GLU A 149 8.11 -13.29 4.98
C GLU A 149 6.58 -13.29 4.88
N LEU A 150 6.07 -12.92 3.71
CA LEU A 150 4.66 -12.76 3.44
C LEU A 150 4.25 -13.61 2.24
N LYS A 151 3.28 -14.50 2.42
CA LYS A 151 2.60 -15.13 1.30
C LYS A 151 1.56 -14.17 0.74
N ILE A 152 1.83 -13.63 -0.43
CA ILE A 152 0.92 -12.75 -1.16
C ILE A 152 -0.03 -13.62 -1.98
N ASN A 153 -1.28 -13.64 -1.60
CA ASN A 153 -2.35 -14.37 -2.28
C ASN A 153 -3.69 -13.63 -2.25
N THR A 154 -3.70 -12.39 -1.76
CA THR A 154 -4.88 -11.56 -1.71
C THR A 154 -4.50 -10.15 -2.16
N PHE A 155 -5.23 -9.65 -3.13
CA PHE A 155 -5.08 -8.30 -3.66
C PHE A 155 -6.30 -7.47 -3.28
N ILE A 156 -6.11 -6.16 -3.18
CA ILE A 156 -7.18 -5.20 -2.89
C ILE A 156 -7.19 -4.10 -3.93
N VAL A 157 -8.39 -3.73 -4.32
CA VAL A 157 -8.66 -2.53 -5.11
C VAL A 157 -9.61 -1.68 -4.31
N GLY A 158 -9.37 -0.41 -4.24
CA GLY A 158 -10.23 0.52 -3.55
C GLY A 158 -10.22 1.89 -4.19
N HIS A 159 -11.09 2.75 -3.69
CA HIS A 159 -11.19 4.14 -4.14
C HIS A 159 -11.42 5.11 -3.00
N SER A 160 -11.23 6.39 -3.31
CA SER A 160 -11.65 7.51 -2.49
C SER A 160 -12.28 8.59 -3.39
N LEU A 161 -13.27 9.31 -2.87
CA LEU A 161 -13.87 10.45 -3.57
C LEU A 161 -13.25 11.79 -3.12
N ASP A 162 -12.64 11.84 -1.94
CA ASP A 162 -12.18 13.06 -1.27
C ASP A 162 -10.72 12.99 -0.80
N LYS A 163 -10.00 11.91 -1.03
CA LYS A 163 -8.66 11.60 -0.49
C LYS A 163 -8.58 11.47 1.05
N ILE A 164 -9.71 11.40 1.71
CA ILE A 164 -9.80 11.29 3.17
C ILE A 164 -10.33 9.91 3.55
N GLU A 165 -11.48 9.55 2.98
CA GLU A 165 -12.09 8.24 3.20
C GLU A 165 -11.76 7.30 2.05
N TYR A 166 -11.01 6.24 2.35
CA TYR A 166 -10.65 5.21 1.39
C TYR A 166 -11.45 3.93 1.62
N LYS A 167 -12.14 3.49 0.58
CA LYS A 167 -12.99 2.29 0.61
C LYS A 167 -12.33 1.15 -0.14
N VAL A 168 -12.50 -0.05 0.39
CA VAL A 168 -12.11 -1.28 -0.31
C VAL A 168 -13.29 -1.74 -1.16
N ASP A 169 -13.13 -1.74 -2.47
CA ASP A 169 -14.14 -2.21 -3.42
C ASP A 169 -14.12 -3.72 -3.57
N ARG A 170 -12.91 -4.29 -3.65
CA ARG A 170 -12.71 -5.73 -3.84
C ARG A 170 -11.49 -6.24 -3.08
N ARG A 171 -11.67 -7.44 -2.52
CA ARG A 171 -10.57 -8.35 -2.16
C ARG A 171 -10.59 -9.54 -3.10
N ILE A 172 -9.46 -9.77 -3.77
CA ILE A 172 -9.30 -10.81 -4.79
C ILE A 172 -8.32 -11.83 -4.24
N LYS A 173 -8.83 -13.01 -3.90
CA LYS A 173 -8.00 -14.12 -3.42
C LYS A 173 -7.66 -15.03 -4.57
N VAL A 174 -6.37 -15.25 -4.79
CA VAL A 174 -5.82 -16.17 -5.80
C VAL A 174 -5.33 -17.47 -5.15
N LYS A 175 -5.27 -18.54 -5.94
CA LYS A 175 -4.94 -19.91 -5.47
C LYS A 175 -3.60 -20.39 -6.01
#